data_60c32943cd2a7630eca5d503a84fbbe8
#
_entry.id   60c32943cd2a7630eca5d503a84fbbe8
#
_cell.length_a   1.000
_cell.length_b   1.000
_cell.length_c   1.000
_cell.angle_alpha   90.00
_cell.angle_beta   90.00
_cell.angle_gamma   90.00
#
_symmetry.space_group_name_H-M   'P 1'
#
loop_
_entity.id
_entity.type
_entity.pdbx_description
1 polymer ?
#
loop_
_entity_poly.entity_id
_entity_poly.type
_entity_poly.pdbx_seq_one_letter_code
_entity_poly.pdbx_strand_id
1 'polypeptide(L)'
;MNVVALLTATLVLTTTCSAYGQTPVEGTPTPLSQLLAEVGANNPQISAADHGAQAARQRAPQLTTLPNPKLTYQQLSVGSPKPFAGYTNSDFAYIGVGASQELPYPGKLRLRGEVAEREADVRQVEVEVTRTSIADSVKADYLQLAYLQQTLGILRQNESVLEQLIQDATAHYQVGQGMQQDVLQAQVNRTKIVTEITMHHQQMGQVQAHLKGLLNRDQGSPDVVTEDLIETPLKHTSDELLAVVRQNNPQIQVDARSIRKQDAQLASAKSEGKPDFEVGYMYQNTGRKYRDYYMFTFDVRFPRKKRVNAEIAEAEEKRSESQQTLNAHLQQQLAQVQGEYVKATGDAELLKEYREGLIPQSDAAYRAMLSAYASNREQFIHVLSYFTDVLGLKLEYAQTLADHEVALAHLETLTGATLR
;
A
#
# COMPACT_ATOMS: atom_id res chain seq x y z
N MET A 1 56.76 -30.22 -50.02
CA MET A 1 57.42 -30.50 -48.73
C MET A 1 56.98 -29.44 -47.76
N ASN A 2 55.90 -29.68 -47.06
CA ASN A 2 55.44 -28.77 -45.91
C ASN A 2 54.87 -29.68 -44.83
N VAL A 3 55.56 -29.67 -43.70
CA VAL A 3 55.28 -30.45 -42.53
C VAL A 3 54.21 -29.62 -41.72
N VAL A 4 53.05 -30.19 -41.52
CA VAL A 4 51.98 -29.61 -40.62
C VAL A 4 52.20 -30.18 -39.23
N ALA A 5 52.54 -29.30 -38.28
CA ALA A 5 52.64 -29.64 -36.89
C ALA A 5 51.24 -29.52 -36.24
N LEU A 6 50.73 -30.64 -35.72
CA LEU A 6 49.51 -30.69 -34.90
C LEU A 6 49.84 -30.27 -33.43
N LEU A 7 49.33 -29.14 -32.99
CA LEU A 7 49.31 -28.73 -31.56
C LEU A 7 47.99 -29.18 -30.92
N THR A 8 48.03 -30.19 -30.07
CA THR A 8 46.94 -30.60 -29.19
C THR A 8 46.93 -29.71 -27.95
N ALA A 9 45.95 -28.82 -27.87
CA ALA A 9 45.68 -28.03 -26.67
C ALA A 9 44.78 -28.83 -25.71
N THR A 10 45.33 -29.28 -24.60
CA THR A 10 44.60 -29.92 -23.51
C THR A 10 43.92 -28.82 -22.66
N LEU A 11 42.59 -28.71 -22.77
CA LEU A 11 41.77 -27.80 -21.98
C LEU A 11 41.54 -28.43 -20.57
N VAL A 12 42.26 -27.96 -19.57
CA VAL A 12 42.00 -28.31 -18.15
C VAL A 12 40.85 -27.47 -17.67
N LEU A 13 39.66 -28.06 -17.52
CA LEU A 13 38.49 -27.45 -16.89
C LEU A 13 38.69 -27.49 -15.36
N THR A 14 39.16 -26.40 -14.78
CA THR A 14 39.13 -26.19 -13.33
C THR A 14 37.73 -25.73 -12.93
N THR A 15 36.91 -26.64 -12.46
CA THR A 15 35.65 -26.32 -11.75
C THR A 15 36.01 -25.68 -10.43
N THR A 16 35.99 -24.35 -10.38
CA THR A 16 35.99 -23.62 -9.11
C THR A 16 34.59 -23.75 -8.50
N CYS A 17 34.48 -24.65 -7.52
CA CYS A 17 33.33 -24.70 -6.63
C CYS A 17 33.35 -23.41 -5.79
N SER A 18 32.60 -22.39 -6.21
CA SER A 18 32.36 -21.20 -5.37
C SER A 18 31.52 -21.63 -4.19
N ALA A 19 32.15 -21.85 -3.05
CA ALA A 19 31.48 -21.92 -1.78
C ALA A 19 30.82 -20.52 -1.56
N TYR A 20 29.51 -20.47 -1.62
CA TYR A 20 28.76 -19.31 -1.14
C TYR A 20 28.92 -19.22 0.37
N GLY A 21 30.03 -18.65 0.80
CA GLY A 21 30.21 -18.15 2.15
C GLY A 21 29.36 -16.88 2.27
N GLN A 22 28.19 -17.01 2.87
CA GLN A 22 27.37 -15.87 3.22
C GLN A 22 28.10 -15.08 4.31
N THR A 23 28.69 -13.94 3.92
CA THR A 23 29.21 -12.94 4.85
C THR A 23 28.05 -12.43 5.72
N PRO A 24 28.27 -12.17 7.03
CA PRO A 24 27.31 -11.43 7.85
C PRO A 24 26.99 -10.10 7.13
N VAL A 25 25.74 -9.67 7.20
CA VAL A 25 25.32 -8.37 6.64
C VAL A 25 26.01 -7.29 7.47
N GLU A 26 27.21 -6.86 7.06
CA GLU A 26 27.96 -5.75 7.66
C GLU A 26 27.40 -4.45 7.10
N GLY A 27 26.37 -3.90 7.78
CA GLY A 27 25.82 -2.58 7.49
C GLY A 27 25.54 -1.85 8.81
N THR A 28 25.65 -0.53 8.82
CA THR A 28 25.13 0.26 9.95
C THR A 28 23.62 0.15 9.99
N PRO A 29 23.00 -0.13 11.15
CA PRO A 29 21.56 -0.19 11.27
C PRO A 29 20.92 1.09 10.76
N THR A 30 19.88 0.95 9.95
CA THR A 30 19.10 2.05 9.37
C THR A 30 17.86 2.26 10.21
N PRO A 31 17.67 3.41 10.86
CA PRO A 31 16.47 3.64 11.66
C PRO A 31 15.21 3.71 10.79
N LEU A 32 14.09 3.21 11.31
CA LEU A 32 12.80 3.21 10.62
C LEU A 32 12.39 4.62 10.15
N SER A 33 12.65 5.64 10.96
CA SER A 33 12.34 7.04 10.62
C SER A 33 13.00 7.52 9.32
N GLN A 34 14.22 7.06 9.04
CA GLN A 34 14.90 7.37 7.79
C GLN A 34 14.21 6.72 6.58
N LEU A 35 13.79 5.46 6.70
CA LEU A 35 13.06 4.76 5.62
C LEU A 35 11.69 5.38 5.36
N LEU A 36 10.98 5.81 6.41
CA LEU A 36 9.70 6.51 6.28
C LEU A 36 9.87 7.88 5.59
N ALA A 37 10.93 8.62 5.86
CA ALA A 37 11.23 9.85 5.16
C ALA A 37 11.57 9.60 3.68
N GLU A 38 12.35 8.56 3.39
CA GLU A 38 12.74 8.18 2.04
C GLU A 38 11.53 7.74 1.19
N VAL A 39 10.67 6.89 1.73
CA VAL A 39 9.47 6.43 1.01
C VAL A 39 8.51 7.58 0.74
N GLY A 40 8.35 8.50 1.70
CA GLY A 40 7.52 9.70 1.52
C GLY A 40 7.96 10.61 0.39
N ALA A 41 9.27 10.65 0.11
CA ALA A 41 9.87 11.46 -0.94
C ALA A 41 9.91 10.77 -2.31
N ASN A 42 10.18 9.45 -2.35
CA ASN A 42 10.59 8.74 -3.56
C ASN A 42 9.55 7.74 -4.10
N ASN A 43 8.51 7.41 -3.33
CA ASN A 43 7.57 6.36 -3.75
C ASN A 43 6.69 6.83 -4.92
N PRO A 44 6.67 6.08 -6.06
CA PRO A 44 5.90 6.46 -7.24
C PRO A 44 4.39 6.46 -7.03
N GLN A 45 3.86 5.63 -6.12
CA GLN A 45 2.41 5.56 -5.86
C GLN A 45 1.92 6.82 -5.14
N ILE A 46 2.72 7.36 -4.20
CA ILE A 46 2.43 8.64 -3.53
C ILE A 46 2.46 9.77 -4.56
N SER A 47 3.48 9.80 -5.41
CA SER A 47 3.59 10.80 -6.49
C SER A 47 2.42 10.71 -7.49
N ALA A 48 2.02 9.50 -7.86
CA ALA A 48 0.86 9.29 -8.74
C ALA A 48 -0.44 9.79 -8.10
N ALA A 49 -0.66 9.53 -6.80
CA ALA A 49 -1.81 10.04 -6.06
C ALA A 49 -1.83 11.58 -6.01
N ASP A 50 -0.67 12.21 -5.75
CA ASP A 50 -0.52 13.67 -5.77
C ASP A 50 -0.86 14.28 -7.14
N HIS A 51 -0.34 13.70 -8.23
CA HIS A 51 -0.68 14.14 -9.59
C HIS A 51 -2.17 13.91 -9.89
N GLY A 52 -2.78 12.84 -9.39
CA GLY A 52 -4.21 12.59 -9.48
C GLY A 52 -5.05 13.68 -8.79
N ALA A 53 -4.65 14.09 -7.59
CA ALA A 53 -5.29 15.18 -6.86
C ALA A 53 -5.14 16.53 -7.58
N GLN A 54 -3.94 16.82 -8.12
CA GLN A 54 -3.70 18.03 -8.91
C GLN A 54 -4.53 18.04 -10.20
N ALA A 55 -4.64 16.90 -10.89
CA ALA A 55 -5.49 16.76 -12.08
C ALA A 55 -6.97 17.01 -11.75
N ALA A 56 -7.46 16.49 -10.62
CA ALA A 56 -8.83 16.72 -10.16
C ALA A 56 -9.11 18.20 -9.92
N ARG A 57 -8.17 18.97 -9.38
CA ARG A 57 -8.29 20.44 -9.20
C ARG A 57 -8.48 21.19 -10.52
N GLN A 58 -7.91 20.69 -11.63
CA GLN A 58 -8.06 21.32 -12.95
C GLN A 58 -9.43 21.08 -13.60
N ARG A 59 -10.29 20.26 -13.02
CA ARG A 59 -11.65 20.02 -13.55
C ARG A 59 -12.62 21.14 -13.21
N ALA A 60 -12.47 21.79 -12.06
CA ALA A 60 -13.37 22.88 -11.66
C ALA A 60 -13.32 24.07 -12.64
N PRO A 61 -12.16 24.61 -13.06
CA PRO A 61 -12.10 25.66 -14.08
C PRO A 61 -12.75 25.25 -15.42
N GLN A 62 -12.64 23.96 -15.81
CA GLN A 62 -13.25 23.46 -17.05
C GLN A 62 -14.77 23.48 -17.00
N LEU A 63 -15.34 23.17 -15.82
CA LEU A 63 -16.78 23.07 -15.62
C LEU A 63 -17.46 24.41 -15.30
N THR A 64 -16.68 25.41 -14.86
CA THR A 64 -17.19 26.76 -14.59
C THR A 64 -17.18 27.69 -15.81
N THR A 65 -16.41 27.35 -16.86
CA THR A 65 -16.38 28.08 -18.11
C THR A 65 -17.60 27.76 -18.98
N LEU A 66 -18.01 28.74 -19.79
CA LEU A 66 -19.06 28.52 -20.79
C LEU A 66 -18.66 27.42 -21.79
N PRO A 67 -19.61 26.64 -22.29
CA PRO A 67 -19.37 25.72 -23.39
C PRO A 67 -18.77 26.42 -24.60
N ASN A 68 -17.99 25.70 -25.40
CA ASN A 68 -17.36 26.27 -26.58
C ASN A 68 -18.39 26.83 -27.56
N PRO A 69 -18.15 28.02 -28.15
CA PRO A 69 -19.00 28.54 -29.21
C PRO A 69 -18.98 27.60 -30.42
N LYS A 70 -20.13 27.45 -31.07
CA LYS A 70 -20.25 26.67 -32.30
C LYS A 70 -20.18 27.62 -33.48
N LEU A 71 -19.28 27.36 -34.41
CA LEU A 71 -19.24 27.99 -35.70
C LEU A 71 -19.96 27.07 -36.71
N THR A 72 -20.90 27.62 -37.44
CA THR A 72 -21.73 26.88 -38.38
C THR A 72 -21.57 27.44 -39.80
N TYR A 73 -21.25 26.56 -40.73
CA TYR A 73 -21.34 26.84 -42.14
C TYR A 73 -22.56 26.06 -42.66
N GLN A 74 -23.44 26.76 -43.38
CA GLN A 74 -24.61 26.15 -44.04
C GLN A 74 -24.62 26.54 -45.50
N GLN A 75 -25.03 25.60 -46.34
CA GLN A 75 -25.25 25.84 -47.76
C GLN A 75 -26.50 25.09 -48.19
N LEU A 76 -27.40 25.81 -48.83
CA LEU A 76 -28.51 25.23 -49.57
C LEU A 76 -28.28 25.50 -51.06
N SER A 77 -28.01 24.47 -51.84
CA SER A 77 -27.70 24.56 -53.28
C SER A 77 -28.79 23.92 -54.13
N VAL A 78 -29.02 24.49 -55.31
CA VAL A 78 -29.91 23.94 -56.31
C VAL A 78 -29.08 23.62 -57.56
N GLY A 79 -29.15 22.38 -58.04
CA GLY A 79 -28.47 21.95 -59.27
C GLY A 79 -26.97 21.63 -59.13
N SER A 80 -26.38 21.74 -57.93
CA SER A 80 -24.98 21.36 -57.70
C SER A 80 -24.76 20.84 -56.27
N PRO A 81 -24.15 19.66 -56.09
CA PRO A 81 -23.79 19.15 -54.77
C PRO A 81 -22.42 19.69 -54.28
N LYS A 82 -21.73 20.51 -55.08
CA LYS A 82 -20.39 20.99 -54.73
C LYS A 82 -20.43 22.13 -53.73
N PRO A 83 -19.51 22.21 -52.76
CA PRO A 83 -19.37 23.36 -51.90
C PRO A 83 -19.18 24.64 -52.68
N PHE A 84 -19.78 25.75 -52.22
CA PHE A 84 -19.76 27.08 -52.82
C PHE A 84 -20.32 27.16 -54.22
N ALA A 85 -21.10 26.15 -54.72
CA ALA A 85 -21.72 26.18 -56.02
C ALA A 85 -23.24 25.98 -55.89
N GLY A 86 -24.01 26.57 -56.82
CA GLY A 86 -25.47 26.41 -56.90
C GLY A 86 -26.30 27.18 -55.87
N TYR A 87 -25.68 28.00 -55.03
CA TYR A 87 -26.37 28.85 -54.02
C TYR A 87 -27.02 30.07 -54.62
N THR A 88 -26.73 30.39 -55.91
CA THR A 88 -27.34 31.48 -56.67
C THR A 88 -28.41 30.96 -57.68
N ASN A 89 -28.65 29.67 -57.77
CA ASN A 89 -29.52 29.07 -58.81
C ASN A 89 -31.01 29.14 -58.45
N SER A 90 -31.36 29.53 -57.24
CA SER A 90 -32.75 29.64 -56.77
C SER A 90 -32.86 30.75 -55.73
N ASP A 91 -34.04 31.30 -55.57
CA ASP A 91 -34.33 32.30 -54.54
C ASP A 91 -34.30 31.71 -53.13
N PHE A 92 -34.34 30.39 -53.03
CA PHE A 92 -34.25 29.64 -51.78
C PHE A 92 -32.82 29.16 -51.44
N ALA A 93 -31.93 29.23 -52.44
CA ALA A 93 -30.55 28.81 -52.28
C ALA A 93 -29.71 29.89 -51.57
N TYR A 94 -28.85 29.47 -50.68
CA TYR A 94 -27.98 30.39 -49.91
C TYR A 94 -26.69 29.73 -49.51
N ILE A 95 -25.74 30.56 -49.16
CA ILE A 95 -24.55 30.23 -48.38
C ILE A 95 -24.62 31.06 -47.11
N GLY A 96 -24.32 30.42 -45.96
CA GLY A 96 -24.41 31.09 -44.68
C GLY A 96 -23.29 30.72 -43.72
N VAL A 97 -22.88 31.65 -42.89
CA VAL A 97 -21.97 31.47 -41.79
C VAL A 97 -22.61 32.01 -40.52
N GLY A 98 -22.48 31.29 -39.45
CA GLY A 98 -23.04 31.67 -38.16
C GLY A 98 -22.22 31.25 -36.98
N ALA A 99 -22.57 31.78 -35.84
CA ALA A 99 -22.04 31.38 -34.56
C ALA A 99 -23.19 31.23 -33.55
N SER A 100 -23.12 30.23 -32.69
CA SER A 100 -24.02 30.12 -31.54
C SER A 100 -23.28 29.82 -30.27
N GLN A 101 -23.85 30.29 -29.15
CA GLN A 101 -23.31 30.11 -27.80
C GLN A 101 -24.41 29.57 -26.89
N GLU A 102 -24.13 28.44 -26.26
CA GLU A 102 -24.95 27.92 -25.19
C GLU A 102 -24.68 28.67 -23.87
N LEU A 103 -25.75 29.07 -23.23
CA LEU A 103 -25.74 29.82 -21.96
C LEU A 103 -26.56 29.03 -20.93
N PRO A 104 -25.91 28.16 -20.16
CA PRO A 104 -26.59 27.46 -19.06
C PRO A 104 -27.21 28.46 -18.07
N TYR A 105 -28.31 28.05 -17.44
CA TYR A 105 -28.96 28.90 -16.43
C TYR A 105 -27.94 29.44 -15.41
N PRO A 106 -28.02 30.71 -15.02
CA PRO A 106 -27.13 31.31 -14.06
C PRO A 106 -27.01 30.47 -12.76
N GLY A 107 -25.79 30.12 -12.39
CA GLY A 107 -25.50 29.29 -11.22
C GLY A 107 -25.26 27.80 -11.52
N LYS A 108 -25.73 27.24 -12.65
CA LYS A 108 -25.46 25.83 -12.99
C LYS A 108 -23.97 25.54 -13.11
N LEU A 109 -23.22 26.35 -13.86
CA LEU A 109 -21.77 26.19 -14.03
C LEU A 109 -21.05 26.29 -12.70
N ARG A 110 -21.44 27.23 -11.82
CA ARG A 110 -20.88 27.34 -10.48
C ARG A 110 -21.10 26.08 -9.65
N LEU A 111 -22.32 25.53 -9.67
CA LEU A 111 -22.63 24.30 -8.93
C LEU A 111 -21.88 23.07 -9.50
N ARG A 112 -21.74 22.97 -10.81
CA ARG A 112 -20.92 21.93 -11.46
C ARG A 112 -19.44 22.08 -11.07
N GLY A 113 -18.93 23.30 -11.02
CA GLY A 113 -17.58 23.59 -10.52
C GLY A 113 -17.42 23.20 -9.06
N GLU A 114 -18.39 23.53 -8.20
CA GLU A 114 -18.39 23.15 -6.77
C GLU A 114 -18.32 21.63 -6.58
N VAL A 115 -19.05 20.84 -7.38
CA VAL A 115 -18.93 19.37 -7.37
C VAL A 115 -17.49 18.94 -7.66
N ALA A 116 -16.86 19.53 -8.69
CA ALA A 116 -15.48 19.20 -9.05
C ALA A 116 -14.47 19.64 -7.98
N GLU A 117 -14.70 20.76 -7.29
CA GLU A 117 -13.88 21.19 -6.14
C GLU A 117 -13.99 20.19 -4.99
N ARG A 118 -15.20 19.74 -4.65
CA ARG A 118 -15.40 18.72 -3.62
C ARG A 118 -14.78 17.37 -4.00
N GLU A 119 -14.82 17.01 -5.29
CA GLU A 119 -14.10 15.83 -5.78
C GLU A 119 -12.58 15.98 -5.59
N ALA A 120 -12.03 17.15 -5.88
CA ALA A 120 -10.62 17.43 -5.65
C ALA A 120 -10.24 17.39 -4.16
N ASP A 121 -11.15 17.87 -3.26
CA ASP A 121 -10.99 17.75 -1.80
C ASP A 121 -10.92 16.29 -1.35
N VAL A 122 -11.74 15.40 -1.93
CA VAL A 122 -11.70 13.95 -1.68
C VAL A 122 -10.36 13.38 -2.12
N ARG A 123 -9.95 13.65 -3.38
CA ARG A 123 -8.67 13.17 -3.93
C ARG A 123 -7.46 13.64 -3.12
N GLN A 124 -7.51 14.85 -2.56
CA GLN A 124 -6.43 15.36 -1.72
C GLN A 124 -6.26 14.55 -0.43
N VAL A 125 -7.35 14.10 0.19
CA VAL A 125 -7.28 13.27 1.40
C VAL A 125 -6.92 11.82 1.06
N GLU A 126 -7.31 11.32 -0.11
CA GLU A 126 -6.89 10.00 -0.61
C GLU A 126 -5.36 9.89 -0.78
N VAL A 127 -4.65 11.01 -1.03
CA VAL A 127 -3.17 11.06 -1.01
C VAL A 127 -2.65 10.66 0.37
N GLU A 128 -3.27 11.18 1.44
CA GLU A 128 -2.85 10.85 2.81
C GLU A 128 -3.18 9.39 3.17
N VAL A 129 -4.30 8.85 2.68
CA VAL A 129 -4.60 7.40 2.81
C VAL A 129 -3.51 6.57 2.14
N THR A 130 -3.11 6.94 0.91
CA THR A 130 -2.06 6.24 0.18
C THR A 130 -0.73 6.34 0.92
N ARG A 131 -0.35 7.52 1.40
CA ARG A 131 0.88 7.75 2.17
C ARG A 131 0.91 6.90 3.44
N THR A 132 -0.18 6.90 4.19
CA THR A 132 -0.32 6.15 5.43
C THR A 132 -0.24 4.63 5.19
N SER A 133 -0.92 4.14 4.15
CA SER A 133 -0.89 2.72 3.78
C SER A 133 0.52 2.25 3.36
N ILE A 134 1.25 3.06 2.59
CA ILE A 134 2.62 2.73 2.19
C ILE A 134 3.57 2.79 3.39
N ALA A 135 3.41 3.79 4.27
CA ALA A 135 4.18 3.87 5.51
C ALA A 135 3.93 2.66 6.42
N ASP A 136 2.69 2.19 6.52
CA ASP A 136 2.34 0.96 7.24
C ASP A 136 3.04 -0.27 6.66
N SER A 137 3.04 -0.42 5.34
CA SER A 137 3.76 -1.51 4.65
C SER A 137 5.26 -1.47 4.93
N VAL A 138 5.88 -0.27 4.93
CA VAL A 138 7.31 -0.12 5.28
C VAL A 138 7.57 -0.48 6.74
N LYS A 139 6.69 -0.09 7.67
CA LYS A 139 6.80 -0.46 9.10
C LYS A 139 6.70 -1.98 9.26
N ALA A 140 5.72 -2.62 8.62
CA ALA A 140 5.53 -4.06 8.69
C ALA A 140 6.75 -4.82 8.14
N ASP A 141 7.26 -4.43 6.98
CA ASP A 141 8.46 -5.05 6.40
C ASP A 141 9.70 -4.85 7.27
N TYR A 142 9.87 -3.65 7.84
CA TYR A 142 10.99 -3.35 8.73
C TYR A 142 10.97 -4.20 10.00
N LEU A 143 9.80 -4.32 10.65
CA LEU A 143 9.64 -5.12 11.85
C LEU A 143 9.79 -6.62 11.55
N GLN A 144 9.25 -7.08 10.42
CA GLN A 144 9.45 -8.44 9.95
C GLN A 144 10.93 -8.75 9.67
N LEU A 145 11.66 -7.80 9.08
CA LEU A 145 13.09 -7.94 8.81
C LEU A 145 13.89 -8.00 10.12
N ALA A 146 13.56 -7.14 11.09
CA ALA A 146 14.18 -7.14 12.40
C ALA A 146 13.97 -8.48 13.16
N TYR A 147 12.73 -8.99 13.12
CA TYR A 147 12.41 -10.32 13.64
C TYR A 147 13.25 -11.42 12.99
N LEU A 148 13.35 -11.44 11.65
CA LEU A 148 14.13 -12.45 10.93
C LEU A 148 15.63 -12.37 11.25
N GLN A 149 16.17 -11.16 11.39
CA GLN A 149 17.58 -10.96 11.77
C GLN A 149 17.84 -11.47 13.19
N GLN A 150 16.98 -11.16 14.15
CA GLN A 150 17.07 -11.64 15.53
C GLN A 150 16.93 -13.16 15.61
N THR A 151 15.96 -13.73 14.91
CA THR A 151 15.73 -15.18 14.86
C THR A 151 16.93 -15.94 14.27
N LEU A 152 17.51 -15.43 13.18
CA LEU A 152 18.74 -15.99 12.61
C LEU A 152 19.92 -15.95 13.61
N GLY A 153 20.02 -14.90 14.42
CA GLY A 153 21.01 -14.83 15.49
C GLY A 153 20.81 -15.93 16.54
N ILE A 154 19.57 -16.13 16.98
CA ILE A 154 19.20 -17.18 17.95
C ILE A 154 19.52 -18.58 17.37
N LEU A 155 19.11 -18.85 16.13
CA LEU A 155 19.32 -20.15 15.48
C LEU A 155 20.79 -20.48 15.30
N ARG A 156 21.62 -19.54 14.85
CA ARG A 156 23.07 -19.72 14.70
C ARG A 156 23.78 -19.99 16.03
N GLN A 157 23.40 -19.26 17.08
CA GLN A 157 23.92 -19.49 18.42
C GLN A 157 23.57 -20.89 18.91
N ASN A 158 22.33 -21.34 18.68
CA ASN A 158 21.89 -22.68 19.11
C ASN A 158 22.46 -23.80 18.20
N GLU A 159 22.72 -23.55 16.91
CA GLU A 159 23.48 -24.47 16.05
C GLU A 159 24.87 -24.75 16.66
N SER A 160 25.58 -23.70 17.11
CA SER A 160 26.89 -23.86 17.74
C SER A 160 26.83 -24.67 19.04
N VAL A 161 25.80 -24.42 19.89
CA VAL A 161 25.60 -25.22 21.11
C VAL A 161 25.32 -26.67 20.77
N LEU A 162 24.50 -26.93 19.75
CA LEU A 162 24.17 -28.30 19.34
C LEU A 162 25.38 -29.02 18.72
N GLU A 163 26.29 -28.32 18.05
CA GLU A 163 27.57 -28.89 17.60
C GLU A 163 28.44 -29.36 18.79
N GLN A 164 28.48 -28.60 19.87
CA GLN A 164 29.18 -29.04 21.10
C GLN A 164 28.51 -30.29 21.69
N LEU A 165 27.18 -30.33 21.79
CA LEU A 165 26.46 -31.50 22.26
C LEU A 165 26.70 -32.75 21.38
N ILE A 166 26.85 -32.60 20.06
CA ILE A 166 27.22 -33.71 19.15
C ILE A 166 28.65 -34.21 19.47
N GLN A 167 29.59 -33.31 19.74
CA GLN A 167 30.96 -33.69 20.11
C GLN A 167 30.97 -34.45 21.43
N ASP A 168 30.25 -33.98 22.44
CA ASP A 168 30.14 -34.63 23.76
C ASP A 168 29.49 -36.02 23.64
N ALA A 169 28.35 -36.14 22.94
CA ALA A 169 27.71 -37.44 22.68
C ALA A 169 28.62 -38.41 21.95
N THR A 170 29.39 -37.89 20.96
CA THR A 170 30.35 -38.74 20.21
C THR A 170 31.47 -39.24 21.13
N ALA A 171 32.01 -38.39 22.01
CA ALA A 171 33.04 -38.79 22.97
C ALA A 171 32.53 -39.84 23.95
N HIS A 172 31.30 -39.70 24.48
CA HIS A 172 30.66 -40.70 25.33
C HIS A 172 30.45 -42.04 24.60
N TYR A 173 30.04 -41.99 23.34
CA TYR A 173 29.89 -43.19 22.51
C TYR A 173 31.24 -43.92 22.29
N GLN A 174 32.33 -43.19 22.00
CA GLN A 174 33.64 -43.77 21.78
C GLN A 174 34.21 -44.52 23.01
N VAL A 175 33.89 -44.07 24.22
CA VAL A 175 34.31 -44.72 25.48
C VAL A 175 33.29 -45.75 25.99
N GLY A 176 32.23 -46.03 25.20
CA GLY A 176 31.20 -47.02 25.54
C GLY A 176 30.20 -46.57 26.62
N GLN A 177 30.13 -45.27 26.90
CA GLN A 177 29.23 -44.66 27.91
C GLN A 177 27.98 -44.01 27.28
N GLY A 178 27.89 -44.00 25.95
CA GLY A 178 26.75 -43.43 25.20
C GLY A 178 26.31 -44.34 24.08
N MET A 179 25.12 -44.05 23.51
CA MET A 179 24.56 -44.81 22.39
C MET A 179 24.82 -44.09 21.04
N GLN A 180 25.02 -44.83 19.95
CA GLN A 180 25.11 -44.26 18.62
C GLN A 180 23.85 -43.46 18.24
N GLN A 181 22.69 -43.91 18.76
CA GLN A 181 21.42 -43.22 18.57
C GLN A 181 21.45 -41.77 19.05
N ASP A 182 22.13 -41.47 20.16
CA ASP A 182 22.23 -40.12 20.73
C ASP A 182 22.92 -39.15 19.75
N VAL A 183 24.03 -39.61 19.16
CA VAL A 183 24.77 -38.81 18.14
C VAL A 183 23.89 -38.56 16.91
N LEU A 184 23.22 -39.62 16.40
CA LEU A 184 22.35 -39.50 15.21
C LEU A 184 21.18 -38.55 15.47
N GLN A 185 20.58 -38.59 16.66
CA GLN A 185 19.45 -37.73 17.01
C GLN A 185 19.87 -36.27 17.14
N ALA A 186 21.05 -35.99 17.71
CA ALA A 186 21.61 -34.66 17.76
C ALA A 186 21.92 -34.11 16.34
N GLN A 187 22.46 -34.93 15.45
CA GLN A 187 22.69 -34.58 14.05
C GLN A 187 21.39 -34.26 13.29
N VAL A 188 20.32 -35.01 13.54
CA VAL A 188 18.98 -34.72 12.98
C VAL A 188 18.48 -33.34 13.44
N ASN A 189 18.60 -33.03 14.73
CA ASN A 189 18.20 -31.73 15.26
C ASN A 189 19.05 -30.57 14.69
N ARG A 190 20.37 -30.78 14.53
CA ARG A 190 21.21 -29.81 13.84
C ARG A 190 20.74 -29.57 12.40
N THR A 191 20.41 -30.60 11.66
CA THR A 191 19.89 -30.48 10.29
C THR A 191 18.57 -29.71 10.26
N LYS A 192 17.69 -29.88 11.26
CA LYS A 192 16.46 -29.08 11.37
C LYS A 192 16.78 -27.60 11.53
N ILE A 193 17.71 -27.23 12.47
CA ILE A 193 18.13 -25.84 12.67
C ILE A 193 18.69 -25.24 11.36
N VAL A 194 19.56 -25.96 10.63
CA VAL A 194 20.11 -25.51 9.35
C VAL A 194 19.00 -25.29 8.29
N THR A 195 17.96 -26.16 8.31
CA THR A 195 16.79 -26.00 7.44
C THR A 195 16.01 -24.71 7.80
N GLU A 196 15.78 -24.46 9.06
CA GLU A 196 15.13 -23.24 9.55
C GLU A 196 15.94 -21.98 9.18
N ILE A 197 17.25 -21.99 9.37
CA ILE A 197 18.14 -20.91 8.93
C ILE A 197 17.95 -20.64 7.43
N THR A 198 17.90 -21.68 6.61
CA THR A 198 17.71 -21.54 5.16
C THR A 198 16.35 -20.92 4.83
N MET A 199 15.28 -21.36 5.49
CA MET A 199 13.94 -20.80 5.29
C MET A 199 13.89 -19.32 5.70
N HIS A 200 14.46 -18.95 6.84
CA HIS A 200 14.49 -17.56 7.28
C HIS A 200 15.34 -16.67 6.36
N HIS A 201 16.42 -17.17 5.79
CA HIS A 201 17.17 -16.45 4.75
C HIS A 201 16.34 -16.20 3.49
N GLN A 202 15.55 -17.19 3.05
CA GLN A 202 14.65 -16.98 1.92
C GLN A 202 13.58 -15.93 2.22
N GLN A 203 12.96 -15.98 3.39
CA GLN A 203 11.98 -14.97 3.82
C GLN A 203 12.61 -13.57 3.89
N MET A 204 13.81 -13.47 4.48
CA MET A 204 14.55 -12.21 4.54
C MET A 204 14.80 -11.62 3.16
N GLY A 205 15.20 -12.44 2.18
CA GLY A 205 15.37 -12.00 0.80
C GLY A 205 14.08 -11.48 0.16
N GLN A 206 12.93 -12.11 0.45
CA GLN A 206 11.62 -11.65 -0.04
C GLN A 206 11.23 -10.30 0.58
N VAL A 207 11.39 -10.14 1.89
CA VAL A 207 11.09 -8.88 2.59
C VAL A 207 12.01 -7.76 2.11
N GLN A 208 13.31 -8.03 1.93
CA GLN A 208 14.28 -7.08 1.36
C GLN A 208 13.87 -6.61 -0.04
N ALA A 209 13.48 -7.54 -0.92
CA ALA A 209 13.04 -7.20 -2.27
C ALA A 209 11.77 -6.33 -2.26
N HIS A 210 10.80 -6.63 -1.39
CA HIS A 210 9.57 -5.85 -1.24
C HIS A 210 9.87 -4.46 -0.68
N LEU A 211 10.66 -4.36 0.37
CA LEU A 211 11.08 -3.09 0.98
C LEU A 211 11.83 -2.18 0.00
N LYS A 212 12.77 -2.73 -0.79
CA LYS A 212 13.44 -1.99 -1.88
C LYS A 212 12.44 -1.48 -2.91
N GLY A 213 11.42 -2.27 -3.24
CA GLY A 213 10.34 -1.84 -4.13
C GLY A 213 9.54 -0.65 -3.57
N LEU A 214 9.16 -0.70 -2.28
CA LEU A 214 8.47 0.41 -1.62
C LEU A 214 9.32 1.68 -1.57
N LEU A 215 10.63 1.55 -1.34
CA LEU A 215 11.59 2.66 -1.30
C LEU A 215 11.99 3.18 -2.69
N ASN A 216 11.50 2.53 -3.76
CA ASN A 216 11.92 2.82 -5.14
C ASN A 216 13.44 2.71 -5.34
N ARG A 217 14.08 1.75 -4.68
CA ARG A 217 15.51 1.43 -4.84
C ARG A 217 15.71 0.35 -5.89
N ASP A 218 16.86 0.36 -6.53
CA ASP A 218 17.29 -0.75 -7.38
C ASP A 218 17.42 -2.04 -6.57
N GLN A 219 17.04 -3.21 -7.15
CA GLN A 219 17.13 -4.50 -6.47
C GLN A 219 18.58 -4.92 -6.16
N GLY A 220 19.56 -4.40 -6.90
CA GLY A 220 20.99 -4.57 -6.63
C GLY A 220 21.57 -3.67 -5.54
N SER A 221 20.76 -2.74 -4.98
CA SER A 221 21.21 -1.88 -3.86
C SER A 221 21.49 -2.70 -2.61
N PRO A 222 22.33 -2.20 -1.67
CA PRO A 222 22.60 -2.87 -0.40
C PRO A 222 21.33 -3.20 0.37
N ASP A 223 21.36 -4.32 1.10
CA ASP A 223 20.27 -4.73 1.97
C ASP A 223 20.14 -3.81 3.17
N VAL A 224 18.90 -3.64 3.63
CA VAL A 224 18.61 -2.86 4.84
C VAL A 224 18.95 -3.71 6.06
N VAL A 225 19.76 -3.15 6.95
CA VAL A 225 20.00 -3.69 8.29
C VAL A 225 19.11 -2.92 9.25
N THR A 226 18.33 -3.63 10.05
CA THR A 226 17.42 -3.00 11.03
C THR A 226 18.10 -2.84 12.38
N GLU A 227 17.56 -1.97 13.22
CA GLU A 227 17.86 -1.95 14.63
C GLU A 227 17.25 -3.18 15.33
N ASP A 228 17.81 -3.55 16.48
CA ASP A 228 17.25 -4.63 17.30
C ASP A 228 15.83 -4.28 17.78
N LEU A 229 14.94 -5.27 17.81
CA LEU A 229 13.61 -5.09 18.37
C LEU A 229 13.69 -4.90 19.89
N ILE A 230 13.08 -3.82 20.35
CA ILE A 230 12.95 -3.48 21.77
C ILE A 230 11.46 -3.34 22.06
N GLU A 231 11.03 -3.91 23.18
CA GLU A 231 9.64 -3.80 23.66
C GLU A 231 9.28 -2.34 23.95
N THR A 232 8.33 -1.81 23.18
CA THR A 232 7.83 -0.44 23.33
C THR A 232 6.58 -0.45 24.22
N PRO A 233 6.54 0.27 25.35
CA PRO A 233 5.37 0.27 26.22
C PRO A 233 4.21 1.06 25.61
N LEU A 234 3.02 0.45 25.53
CA LEU A 234 1.79 1.15 25.15
C LEU A 234 1.30 2.01 26.34
N LYS A 235 1.36 3.33 26.17
CA LYS A 235 1.01 4.31 27.25
C LYS A 235 -0.44 4.77 27.20
N HIS A 236 -1.15 4.53 26.09
CA HIS A 236 -2.50 5.01 25.86
C HIS A 236 -3.54 3.96 26.21
N THR A 237 -4.68 4.43 26.70
CA THR A 237 -5.85 3.60 26.96
C THR A 237 -6.64 3.35 25.67
N SER A 238 -7.43 2.27 25.64
CA SER A 238 -8.31 1.97 24.50
C SER A 238 -9.24 3.14 24.17
N ASP A 239 -9.86 3.76 25.20
CA ASP A 239 -10.80 4.86 25.00
C ASP A 239 -10.15 6.10 24.36
N GLU A 240 -8.92 6.43 24.75
CA GLU A 240 -8.15 7.51 24.14
C GLU A 240 -7.88 7.23 22.65
N LEU A 241 -7.45 6.02 22.31
CA LEU A 241 -7.17 5.63 20.92
C LEU A 241 -8.45 5.66 20.08
N LEU A 242 -9.57 5.15 20.60
CA LEU A 242 -10.87 5.19 19.92
C LEU A 242 -11.37 6.62 19.68
N ALA A 243 -11.07 7.56 20.59
CA ALA A 243 -11.40 8.98 20.39
C ALA A 243 -10.55 9.62 19.30
N VAL A 244 -9.25 9.32 19.27
CA VAL A 244 -8.29 9.83 18.26
C VAL A 244 -8.65 9.35 16.85
N VAL A 245 -9.00 8.07 16.67
CA VAL A 245 -9.41 7.50 15.37
C VAL A 245 -10.57 8.26 14.75
N ARG A 246 -11.59 8.60 15.54
CA ARG A 246 -12.77 9.33 15.04
C ARG A 246 -12.43 10.69 14.45
N GLN A 247 -11.33 11.30 14.87
CA GLN A 247 -10.93 12.64 14.45
C GLN A 247 -9.84 12.61 13.36
N ASN A 248 -8.87 11.72 13.48
CA ASN A 248 -7.63 11.79 12.70
C ASN A 248 -7.51 10.73 11.62
N ASN A 249 -8.31 9.65 11.66
CA ASN A 249 -8.18 8.58 10.68
C ASN A 249 -8.41 9.11 9.24
N PRO A 250 -7.44 8.95 8.32
CA PRO A 250 -7.56 9.50 6.96
C PRO A 250 -8.74 8.94 6.17
N GLN A 251 -9.08 7.65 6.33
CA GLN A 251 -10.21 7.04 5.64
C GLN A 251 -11.54 7.64 6.07
N ILE A 252 -11.72 7.90 7.37
CA ILE A 252 -12.92 8.58 7.90
C ILE A 252 -13.02 10.00 7.34
N GLN A 253 -11.88 10.68 7.16
CA GLN A 253 -11.87 12.00 6.53
C GLN A 253 -12.25 11.96 5.04
N VAL A 254 -11.82 10.92 4.29
CA VAL A 254 -12.25 10.69 2.89
C VAL A 254 -13.76 10.55 2.83
N ASP A 255 -14.35 9.72 3.70
CA ASP A 255 -15.81 9.50 3.72
C ASP A 255 -16.57 10.78 4.08
N ALA A 256 -16.08 11.54 5.06
CA ALA A 256 -16.68 12.83 5.42
C ALA A 256 -16.62 13.87 4.29
N ARG A 257 -15.53 13.87 3.48
CA ARG A 257 -15.41 14.71 2.27
C ARG A 257 -16.32 14.21 1.16
N SER A 258 -16.49 12.87 1.02
CA SER A 258 -17.39 12.26 0.05
C SER A 258 -18.85 12.67 0.31
N ILE A 259 -19.30 12.75 1.56
CA ILE A 259 -20.65 13.28 1.88
C ILE A 259 -20.79 14.71 1.38
N ARG A 260 -19.80 15.59 1.61
CA ARG A 260 -19.84 16.98 1.13
C ARG A 260 -19.88 17.05 -0.40
N LYS A 261 -19.20 16.13 -1.10
CA LYS A 261 -19.29 15.99 -2.55
C LYS A 261 -20.74 15.63 -2.98
N GLN A 262 -21.38 14.68 -2.29
CA GLN A 262 -22.76 14.31 -2.60
C GLN A 262 -23.77 15.44 -2.29
N ASP A 263 -23.53 16.25 -1.24
CA ASP A 263 -24.32 17.45 -0.99
C ASP A 263 -24.23 18.46 -2.16
N ALA A 264 -23.02 18.68 -2.68
CA ALA A 264 -22.83 19.52 -3.87
C ALA A 264 -23.48 18.91 -5.12
N GLN A 265 -23.39 17.59 -5.29
CA GLN A 265 -24.02 16.87 -6.40
C GLN A 265 -25.54 16.99 -6.36
N LEU A 266 -26.14 16.87 -5.18
CA LEU A 266 -27.59 17.07 -4.98
C LEU A 266 -28.01 18.51 -5.32
N ALA A 267 -27.22 19.50 -4.91
CA ALA A 267 -27.46 20.91 -5.26
C ALA A 267 -27.37 21.14 -6.76
N SER A 268 -26.39 20.52 -7.44
CA SER A 268 -26.24 20.56 -8.88
C SER A 268 -27.44 19.91 -9.58
N ALA A 269 -27.86 18.70 -9.16
CA ALA A 269 -29.01 17.99 -9.73
C ALA A 269 -30.30 18.80 -9.61
N LYS A 270 -30.55 19.46 -8.46
CA LYS A 270 -31.68 20.36 -8.28
C LYS A 270 -31.66 21.56 -9.26
N SER A 271 -30.45 22.02 -9.62
CA SER A 271 -30.31 23.13 -10.56
C SER A 271 -30.62 22.73 -12.02
N GLU A 272 -30.49 21.45 -12.35
CA GLU A 272 -30.81 20.95 -13.71
C GLU A 272 -32.30 21.08 -14.07
N GLY A 273 -33.15 21.33 -13.07
CA GLY A 273 -34.57 21.71 -13.30
C GLY A 273 -34.78 23.10 -13.90
N LYS A 274 -33.75 23.92 -14.01
CA LYS A 274 -33.82 25.26 -14.64
C LYS A 274 -33.60 25.17 -16.13
N PRO A 275 -34.24 26.07 -16.96
CA PRO A 275 -34.05 26.07 -18.40
C PRO A 275 -32.64 26.58 -18.78
N ASP A 276 -32.10 26.06 -19.89
CA ASP A 276 -30.87 26.58 -20.49
C ASP A 276 -31.22 27.40 -21.74
N PHE A 277 -30.32 28.30 -22.11
CA PHE A 277 -30.52 29.21 -23.24
C PHE A 277 -29.42 28.98 -24.28
N GLU A 278 -29.74 29.25 -25.55
CA GLU A 278 -28.78 29.34 -26.63
C GLU A 278 -29.06 30.58 -27.45
N VAL A 279 -28.04 31.36 -27.73
CA VAL A 279 -28.11 32.51 -28.63
C VAL A 279 -27.30 32.21 -29.86
N GLY A 280 -27.85 32.54 -31.02
CA GLY A 280 -27.21 32.31 -32.31
C GLY A 280 -27.39 33.50 -33.23
N TYR A 281 -26.39 33.71 -34.07
CA TYR A 281 -26.43 34.68 -35.15
C TYR A 281 -25.92 34.00 -36.42
N MET A 282 -26.64 34.22 -37.53
CA MET A 282 -26.28 33.68 -38.84
C MET A 282 -26.45 34.74 -39.90
N TYR A 283 -25.42 34.92 -40.68
CA TYR A 283 -25.44 35.68 -41.92
C TYR A 283 -25.59 34.72 -43.08
N GLN A 284 -26.52 35.00 -44.01
CA GLN A 284 -26.76 34.22 -45.20
C GLN A 284 -26.76 35.13 -46.42
N ASN A 285 -26.14 34.69 -47.54
CA ASN A 285 -26.12 35.35 -48.80
C ASN A 285 -26.76 34.48 -49.89
N THR A 286 -27.76 35.01 -50.61
CA THR A 286 -28.48 34.27 -51.63
C THR A 286 -27.97 34.60 -53.04
N GLY A 287 -27.11 35.60 -53.21
CA GLY A 287 -26.58 36.00 -54.52
C GLY A 287 -27.59 36.65 -55.50
N ARG A 288 -28.83 36.91 -55.04
CA ARG A 288 -29.95 37.43 -55.87
C ARG A 288 -30.48 38.76 -55.31
N LYS A 289 -31.72 39.12 -55.62
CA LYS A 289 -32.37 40.40 -55.34
C LYS A 289 -32.27 40.85 -53.85
N TYR A 290 -32.34 39.88 -52.95
CA TYR A 290 -32.14 40.09 -51.51
C TYR A 290 -30.86 39.36 -51.13
N ARG A 291 -29.75 40.05 -51.15
CA ARG A 291 -28.42 39.44 -51.01
C ARG A 291 -28.12 38.97 -49.57
N ASP A 292 -28.51 39.80 -48.62
CA ASP A 292 -28.03 39.66 -47.26
C ASP A 292 -29.19 39.39 -46.31
N TYR A 293 -29.16 38.22 -45.64
CA TYR A 293 -30.08 37.86 -44.60
C TYR A 293 -29.33 37.72 -43.31
N TYR A 294 -29.96 38.21 -42.23
CA TYR A 294 -29.45 38.14 -40.88
C TYR A 294 -30.49 37.42 -40.03
N MET A 295 -30.09 36.31 -39.44
CA MET A 295 -30.96 35.54 -38.59
C MET A 295 -30.40 35.54 -37.17
N PHE A 296 -31.19 35.98 -36.23
CA PHE A 296 -30.94 35.88 -34.80
C PHE A 296 -31.81 34.83 -34.21
N THR A 297 -31.21 33.84 -33.48
CA THR A 297 -31.92 32.77 -32.80
C THR A 297 -31.76 32.89 -31.31
N PHE A 298 -32.85 32.65 -30.59
CA PHE A 298 -32.88 32.54 -29.15
C PHE A 298 -33.66 31.29 -28.79
N ASP A 299 -32.94 30.27 -28.33
CA ASP A 299 -33.55 28.99 -27.98
C ASP A 299 -33.60 28.83 -26.45
N VAL A 300 -34.69 28.28 -25.94
CA VAL A 300 -34.89 27.95 -24.54
C VAL A 300 -35.16 26.47 -24.42
N ARG A 301 -34.28 25.77 -23.70
CA ARG A 301 -34.40 24.33 -23.47
C ARG A 301 -34.99 24.07 -22.09
N PHE A 302 -36.21 23.58 -22.06
CA PHE A 302 -36.88 23.20 -20.83
C PHE A 302 -36.58 21.75 -20.45
N PRO A 303 -36.08 21.47 -19.23
CA PRO A 303 -35.84 20.11 -18.80
C PRO A 303 -37.13 19.35 -18.55
N ARG A 304 -37.11 18.03 -18.78
CA ARG A 304 -38.26 17.16 -18.54
C ARG A 304 -38.33 16.85 -17.04
N LYS A 305 -39.40 17.21 -16.35
CA LYS A 305 -39.60 17.02 -14.89
C LYS A 305 -39.33 15.58 -14.44
N LYS A 306 -39.76 14.56 -15.19
CA LYS A 306 -39.57 13.16 -14.85
C LYS A 306 -38.06 12.81 -14.76
N ARG A 307 -37.27 13.33 -15.72
CA ARG A 307 -35.81 13.13 -15.71
C ARG A 307 -35.17 13.82 -14.54
N VAL A 308 -35.46 15.08 -14.32
CA VAL A 308 -34.89 15.86 -13.21
C VAL A 308 -35.22 15.26 -11.84
N ASN A 309 -36.49 14.84 -11.65
CA ASN A 309 -36.89 14.19 -10.39
C ASN A 309 -36.12 12.88 -10.15
N ALA A 310 -35.84 12.10 -11.22
CA ALA A 310 -35.04 10.89 -11.10
C ALA A 310 -33.57 11.20 -10.77
N GLU A 311 -32.97 12.23 -11.37
CA GLU A 311 -31.62 12.69 -11.09
C GLU A 311 -31.48 13.20 -9.64
N ILE A 312 -32.51 13.90 -9.11
CA ILE A 312 -32.54 14.35 -7.70
C ILE A 312 -32.66 13.15 -6.77
N ALA A 313 -33.57 12.22 -7.03
CA ALA A 313 -33.73 11.01 -6.22
C ALA A 313 -32.45 10.16 -6.19
N GLU A 314 -31.79 10.01 -7.35
CA GLU A 314 -30.48 9.32 -7.45
C GLU A 314 -29.43 10.02 -6.55
N ALA A 315 -29.35 11.35 -6.59
CA ALA A 315 -28.38 12.10 -5.78
C ALA A 315 -28.70 12.02 -4.26
N GLU A 316 -29.96 11.95 -3.88
CA GLU A 316 -30.40 11.76 -2.50
C GLU A 316 -30.00 10.37 -1.97
N GLU A 317 -30.20 9.33 -2.77
CA GLU A 317 -29.80 7.97 -2.40
C GLU A 317 -28.27 7.83 -2.34
N LYS A 318 -27.51 8.41 -3.26
CA LYS A 318 -26.04 8.43 -3.21
C LYS A 318 -25.50 9.18 -1.98
N ARG A 319 -26.17 10.22 -1.57
CA ARG A 319 -25.83 10.92 -0.31
C ARG A 319 -26.07 10.01 0.90
N SER A 320 -27.22 9.32 0.92
CA SER A 320 -27.57 8.37 2.00
C SER A 320 -26.59 7.19 2.01
N GLU A 321 -26.23 6.65 0.85
CA GLU A 321 -25.18 5.62 0.69
C GLU A 321 -23.86 6.07 1.30
N SER A 322 -23.38 7.29 0.98
CA SER A 322 -22.12 7.82 1.53
C SER A 322 -22.18 8.00 3.06
N GLN A 323 -23.34 8.35 3.61
CA GLN A 323 -23.53 8.41 5.07
C GLN A 323 -23.42 7.02 5.73
N GLN A 324 -24.04 6.00 5.13
CA GLN A 324 -23.95 4.63 5.67
C GLN A 324 -22.54 4.04 5.50
N THR A 325 -21.85 4.38 4.40
CA THR A 325 -20.45 4.01 4.20
C THR A 325 -19.54 4.59 5.28
N LEU A 326 -19.69 5.88 5.62
CA LEU A 326 -18.96 6.48 6.74
C LEU A 326 -19.21 5.73 8.06
N ASN A 327 -20.47 5.43 8.36
CA ASN A 327 -20.81 4.70 9.57
C ASN A 327 -20.20 3.29 9.59
N ALA A 328 -20.24 2.58 8.47
CA ALA A 328 -19.67 1.24 8.34
C ALA A 328 -18.14 1.25 8.53
N HIS A 329 -17.45 2.15 7.83
CA HIS A 329 -16.00 2.31 7.98
C HIS A 329 -15.62 2.73 9.39
N LEU A 330 -16.36 3.65 10.01
CA LEU A 330 -16.11 4.04 11.41
C LEU A 330 -16.19 2.83 12.35
N GLN A 331 -17.24 2.01 12.26
CA GLN A 331 -17.36 0.81 13.09
C GLN A 331 -16.23 -0.19 12.82
N GLN A 332 -15.85 -0.37 11.56
CA GLN A 332 -14.73 -1.23 11.19
C GLN A 332 -13.41 -0.74 11.79
N GLN A 333 -13.11 0.56 11.67
CA GLN A 333 -11.89 1.15 12.21
C GLN A 333 -11.83 1.05 13.74
N LEU A 334 -12.97 1.31 14.43
CA LEU A 334 -13.05 1.16 15.89
C LEU A 334 -12.82 -0.30 16.32
N ALA A 335 -13.39 -1.26 15.59
CA ALA A 335 -13.17 -2.69 15.87
C ALA A 335 -11.71 -3.11 15.63
N GLN A 336 -11.07 -2.62 14.58
CA GLN A 336 -9.64 -2.86 14.31
C GLN A 336 -8.75 -2.30 15.42
N VAL A 337 -8.97 -1.06 15.83
CA VAL A 337 -8.21 -0.45 16.94
C VAL A 337 -8.37 -1.26 18.23
N GLN A 338 -9.60 -1.68 18.56
CA GLN A 338 -9.83 -2.51 19.73
C GLN A 338 -9.11 -3.87 19.62
N GLY A 339 -9.11 -4.48 18.44
CA GLY A 339 -8.40 -5.74 18.19
C GLY A 339 -6.88 -5.61 18.38
N GLU A 340 -6.29 -4.59 17.75
CA GLU A 340 -4.84 -4.34 17.88
C GLU A 340 -4.44 -3.92 19.30
N TYR A 341 -5.31 -3.18 20.00
CA TYR A 341 -5.07 -2.85 21.41
C TYR A 341 -5.04 -4.08 22.31
N VAL A 342 -6.02 -5.00 22.16
CA VAL A 342 -6.06 -6.26 22.92
C VAL A 342 -4.85 -7.12 22.59
N LYS A 343 -4.45 -7.18 21.31
CA LYS A 343 -3.26 -7.91 20.89
C LYS A 343 -2.00 -7.31 21.52
N ALA A 344 -1.77 -6.02 21.39
CA ALA A 344 -0.59 -5.34 21.96
C ALA A 344 -0.49 -5.51 23.48
N THR A 345 -1.60 -5.38 24.21
CA THR A 345 -1.61 -5.58 25.67
C THR A 345 -1.38 -7.03 26.07
N GLY A 346 -2.00 -7.98 25.36
CA GLY A 346 -1.78 -9.41 25.60
C GLY A 346 -0.36 -9.85 25.29
N ASP A 347 0.21 -9.39 24.18
CA ASP A 347 1.60 -9.67 23.82
C ASP A 347 2.58 -9.10 24.86
N ALA A 348 2.34 -7.90 25.39
CA ALA A 348 3.16 -7.33 26.46
C ALA A 348 3.14 -8.17 27.75
N GLU A 349 1.97 -8.72 28.12
CA GLU A 349 1.86 -9.65 29.25
C GLU A 349 2.64 -10.95 28.98
N LEU A 350 2.50 -11.53 27.79
CA LEU A 350 3.23 -12.74 27.39
C LEU A 350 4.75 -12.50 27.38
N LEU A 351 5.22 -11.37 26.85
CA LEU A 351 6.63 -11.01 26.85
C LEU A 351 7.22 -10.96 28.26
N LYS A 352 6.44 -10.45 29.22
CA LYS A 352 6.84 -10.45 30.63
C LYS A 352 6.97 -11.87 31.18
N GLU A 353 5.99 -12.75 30.91
CA GLU A 353 6.04 -14.16 31.36
C GLU A 353 7.21 -14.92 30.73
N TYR A 354 7.51 -14.71 29.45
CA TYR A 354 8.70 -15.30 28.83
C TYR A 354 9.99 -14.82 29.47
N ARG A 355 10.15 -13.50 29.66
CA ARG A 355 11.37 -12.88 30.14
C ARG A 355 11.65 -13.18 31.61
N GLU A 356 10.63 -13.14 32.48
CA GLU A 356 10.78 -13.23 33.93
C GLU A 356 10.57 -14.67 34.45
N GLY A 357 9.84 -15.52 33.70
CA GLY A 357 9.46 -16.86 34.11
C GLY A 357 10.01 -17.97 33.22
N LEU A 358 9.40 -18.16 32.04
CA LEU A 358 9.60 -19.37 31.22
C LEU A 358 11.05 -19.56 30.75
N ILE A 359 11.66 -18.55 30.18
CA ILE A 359 13.03 -18.65 29.63
C ILE A 359 14.06 -18.90 30.74
N PRO A 360 14.11 -18.13 31.86
CA PRO A 360 15.05 -18.39 32.94
C PRO A 360 14.88 -19.77 33.60
N GLN A 361 13.63 -20.22 33.81
CA GLN A 361 13.35 -21.53 34.42
C GLN A 361 13.76 -22.68 33.51
N SER A 362 13.44 -22.59 32.22
CA SER A 362 13.81 -23.62 31.23
C SER A 362 15.33 -23.66 31.01
N ASP A 363 16.02 -22.53 30.98
CA ASP A 363 17.48 -22.46 30.88
C ASP A 363 18.17 -23.08 32.11
N ALA A 364 17.65 -22.82 33.32
CA ALA A 364 18.13 -23.46 34.55
C ALA A 364 17.90 -24.98 34.54
N ALA A 365 16.72 -25.44 34.06
CA ALA A 365 16.42 -26.85 33.91
C ALA A 365 17.34 -27.54 32.88
N TYR A 366 17.57 -26.90 31.73
CA TYR A 366 18.51 -27.38 30.73
C TYR A 366 19.94 -27.53 31.31
N ARG A 367 20.45 -26.52 32.03
CA ARG A 367 21.79 -26.57 32.65
C ARG A 367 21.89 -27.68 33.71
N ALA A 368 20.85 -27.86 34.51
CA ALA A 368 20.80 -28.94 35.49
C ALA A 368 20.85 -30.32 34.81
N MET A 369 20.07 -30.47 33.73
CA MET A 369 20.04 -31.72 32.95
C MET A 369 21.37 -32.00 32.26
N LEU A 370 22.03 -30.98 31.71
CA LEU A 370 23.34 -31.08 31.08
C LEU A 370 24.42 -31.53 32.13
N SER A 371 24.36 -30.99 33.33
CA SER A 371 25.25 -31.41 34.45
C SER A 371 25.01 -32.84 34.92
N ALA A 372 23.74 -33.26 34.95
CA ALA A 372 23.36 -34.62 35.28
C ALA A 372 23.84 -35.64 34.22
N TYR A 373 23.72 -35.29 32.92
CA TYR A 373 24.26 -36.05 31.80
C TYR A 373 25.80 -36.21 31.90
N ALA A 374 26.52 -35.10 32.10
CA ALA A 374 27.98 -35.13 32.28
C ALA A 374 28.42 -36.04 33.42
N SER A 375 27.55 -36.31 34.42
CA SER A 375 27.80 -37.18 35.57
C SER A 375 27.25 -38.58 35.35
N ASN A 376 26.83 -38.98 34.16
CA ASN A 376 26.19 -40.27 33.81
C ASN A 376 24.93 -40.58 34.65
N ARG A 377 24.20 -39.57 35.13
CA ARG A 377 22.96 -39.75 35.91
C ARG A 377 21.69 -39.59 35.07
N GLU A 378 21.82 -39.05 33.86
CA GLU A 378 20.70 -38.80 32.94
C GLU A 378 21.05 -39.23 31.52
N GLN A 379 20.00 -39.46 30.72
CA GLN A 379 20.13 -39.84 29.31
C GLN A 379 20.26 -38.61 28.43
N PHE A 380 20.98 -38.73 27.32
CA PHE A 380 21.18 -37.66 26.33
C PHE A 380 19.88 -37.11 25.76
N ILE A 381 18.88 -38.00 25.55
CA ILE A 381 17.58 -37.59 25.01
C ILE A 381 16.88 -36.52 25.85
N HIS A 382 17.03 -36.58 27.19
CA HIS A 382 16.46 -35.57 28.08
C HIS A 382 17.20 -34.22 27.93
N VAL A 383 18.53 -34.21 27.80
CA VAL A 383 19.31 -32.99 27.52
C VAL A 383 18.85 -32.33 26.22
N LEU A 384 18.65 -33.17 25.17
CA LEU A 384 18.23 -32.69 23.86
C LEU A 384 16.79 -32.15 23.89
N SER A 385 15.89 -32.74 24.66
CA SER A 385 14.52 -32.25 24.87
C SER A 385 14.55 -30.88 25.51
N TYR A 386 15.23 -30.72 26.66
CA TYR A 386 15.31 -29.40 27.31
C TYR A 386 16.01 -28.36 26.46
N PHE A 387 17.01 -28.73 25.67
CA PHE A 387 17.63 -27.85 24.69
C PHE A 387 16.62 -27.34 23.65
N THR A 388 15.81 -28.24 23.07
CA THR A 388 14.79 -27.87 22.07
C THR A 388 13.68 -27.02 22.68
N ASP A 389 13.31 -27.28 23.94
CA ASP A 389 12.31 -26.47 24.66
C ASP A 389 12.81 -25.04 24.88
N VAL A 390 14.06 -24.86 25.33
CA VAL A 390 14.67 -23.53 25.51
C VAL A 390 14.77 -22.77 24.18
N LEU A 391 15.17 -23.46 23.10
CA LEU A 391 15.21 -22.87 21.77
C LEU A 391 13.81 -22.40 21.32
N GLY A 392 12.79 -23.28 21.46
CA GLY A 392 11.41 -22.95 21.15
C GLY A 392 10.92 -21.69 21.86
N LEU A 393 11.12 -21.62 23.19
CA LEU A 393 10.71 -20.47 23.99
C LEU A 393 11.43 -19.16 23.58
N LYS A 394 12.71 -19.21 23.17
CA LYS A 394 13.43 -18.03 22.67
C LYS A 394 12.87 -17.55 21.31
N LEU A 395 12.51 -18.50 20.44
CA LEU A 395 11.89 -18.17 19.15
C LEU A 395 10.48 -17.61 19.32
N GLU A 396 9.68 -18.20 20.22
CA GLU A 396 8.34 -17.69 20.59
C GLU A 396 8.42 -16.28 21.19
N TYR A 397 9.38 -16.01 22.07
CA TYR A 397 9.63 -14.67 22.60
C TYR A 397 9.93 -13.66 21.49
N ALA A 398 10.82 -14.01 20.55
CA ALA A 398 11.18 -13.13 19.44
C ALA A 398 9.97 -12.86 18.51
N GLN A 399 9.14 -13.88 18.27
CA GLN A 399 7.89 -13.74 17.49
C GLN A 399 6.89 -12.83 18.22
N THR A 400 6.65 -13.07 19.52
CA THR A 400 5.71 -12.27 20.32
C THR A 400 6.15 -10.81 20.40
N LEU A 401 7.48 -10.56 20.51
CA LEU A 401 8.02 -9.20 20.48
C LEU A 401 7.77 -8.49 19.15
N ALA A 402 7.97 -9.19 18.04
CA ALA A 402 7.68 -8.66 16.71
C ALA A 402 6.18 -8.39 16.54
N ASP A 403 5.32 -9.32 16.98
CA ASP A 403 3.86 -9.20 16.91
C ASP A 403 3.34 -8.02 17.73
N HIS A 404 3.92 -7.79 18.92
CA HIS A 404 3.65 -6.62 19.74
C HIS A 404 3.99 -5.30 19.02
N GLU A 405 5.21 -5.19 18.46
CA GLU A 405 5.64 -3.99 17.74
C GLU A 405 4.83 -3.74 16.46
N VAL A 406 4.42 -4.81 15.76
CA VAL A 406 3.52 -4.73 14.60
C VAL A 406 2.14 -4.21 15.02
N ALA A 407 1.58 -4.70 16.12
CA ALA A 407 0.30 -4.23 16.64
C ALA A 407 0.36 -2.73 17.01
N LEU A 408 1.46 -2.28 17.62
CA LEU A 408 1.70 -0.85 17.88
C LEU A 408 1.81 -0.02 16.58
N ALA A 409 2.52 -0.52 15.58
CA ALA A 409 2.63 0.14 14.28
C ALA A 409 1.26 0.28 13.58
N HIS A 410 0.42 -0.75 13.65
CA HIS A 410 -0.96 -0.69 13.13
C HIS A 410 -1.81 0.32 13.91
N LEU A 411 -1.71 0.36 15.25
CA LEU A 411 -2.39 1.38 16.06
C LEU A 411 -1.97 2.80 15.67
N GLU A 412 -0.69 3.05 15.44
CA GLU A 412 -0.21 4.34 14.91
C GLU A 412 -0.84 4.69 13.56
N THR A 413 -0.91 3.71 12.65
CA THR A 413 -1.49 3.87 11.33
C THR A 413 -3.00 4.16 11.39
N LEU A 414 -3.74 3.43 12.23
CA LEU A 414 -5.18 3.60 12.42
C LEU A 414 -5.54 4.92 13.10
N THR A 415 -4.72 5.36 14.05
CA THR A 415 -4.94 6.61 14.80
C THR A 415 -4.41 7.84 14.07
N GLY A 416 -3.45 7.67 13.15
CA GLY A 416 -2.72 8.77 12.53
C GLY A 416 -1.83 9.53 13.52
N ALA A 417 -1.53 8.94 14.67
CA ALA A 417 -0.71 9.53 15.74
C ALA A 417 0.52 8.65 16.03
N THR A 418 1.64 9.24 16.42
CA THR A 418 2.79 8.51 16.93
C THR A 418 2.51 8.08 18.37
N LEU A 419 2.63 6.78 18.66
CA LEU A 419 2.37 6.18 19.98
C LEU A 419 3.68 5.83 20.73
N ARG A 420 4.81 5.97 20.04
CA ARG A 420 6.16 5.67 20.54
C ARG A 420 6.82 6.85 21.20
#